data_45e003ec7da05dad6df43424ca0ccc39
#
_entry.id   45e003ec7da05dad6df43424ca0ccc39
#
_cell.length_a   1.000
_cell.length_b   1.000
_cell.length_c   1.000
_cell.angle_alpha   90.00
_cell.angle_beta   90.00
_cell.angle_gamma   90.00
#
_symmetry.space_group_name_H-M   'P 1'
#
loop_
_entity.id
_entity.type
_entity.pdbx_description
1 polymer ?
#
loop_
_entity_poly.entity_id
_entity_poly.type
_entity_poly.pdbx_seq_one_letter_code
_entity_poly.pdbx_strand_id
1 'polypeptide(L)'
;MIKWEELMKNEKSQFEKMNEHDKFVYFLLLQFGSPYGWGAENPITSDCSGAVCMALYAATGLLIRTTADDLLKRVFTKPNPQAGEIRAIFFTTKKEKKHGDRFVAAGICTHIAGIVENGIIMNSQEPFAKVRNITEVSSCFQREGHDVLVRGLDRSALEKLAREGKTVYGLDTEFNRFFSVGK
;
A
#
# COMPACT_ATOMS: atom_id res chain seq x y z
N MET A 1 15.86 19.42 28.61
CA MET A 1 15.01 19.72 27.44
C MET A 1 15.73 19.14 26.22
N ILE A 2 15.16 18.11 25.59
CA ILE A 2 15.76 17.47 24.41
C ILE A 2 15.58 18.45 23.24
N LYS A 3 16.66 18.73 22.51
CA LYS A 3 16.58 19.61 21.34
C LYS A 3 15.89 18.89 20.19
N TRP A 4 15.03 19.57 19.45
CA TRP A 4 14.29 19.04 18.30
C TRP A 4 15.20 18.33 17.28
N GLU A 5 16.39 18.88 17.04
CA GLU A 5 17.41 18.33 16.15
C GLU A 5 17.95 16.97 16.60
N GLU A 6 18.11 16.77 17.94
CA GLU A 6 18.51 15.48 18.51
C GLU A 6 17.41 14.43 18.39
N LEU A 7 16.15 14.83 18.55
CA LEU A 7 14.99 13.97 18.39
C LEU A 7 14.90 13.47 16.94
N MET A 8 14.98 14.36 15.95
CA MET A 8 14.95 14.05 14.53
C MET A 8 16.12 13.17 14.10
N LYS A 9 17.32 13.40 14.65
CA LYS A 9 18.51 12.57 14.38
C LYS A 9 18.36 11.17 14.92
N ASN A 10 17.77 11.01 16.10
CA ASN A 10 17.51 9.71 16.71
C ASN A 10 16.45 8.91 15.94
N GLU A 11 15.34 9.55 15.53
CA GLU A 11 14.31 8.91 14.74
C GLU A 11 14.83 8.45 13.37
N LYS A 12 15.60 9.29 12.68
CA LYS A 12 16.24 8.92 11.42
C LYS A 12 17.16 7.72 11.60
N SER A 13 18.00 7.71 12.65
CA SER A 13 18.91 6.59 12.95
C SER A 13 18.16 5.30 13.29
N GLN A 14 17.02 5.37 13.96
CA GLN A 14 16.19 4.20 14.25
C GLN A 14 15.53 3.66 12.97
N PHE A 15 14.98 4.53 12.15
CA PHE A 15 14.37 4.13 10.87
C PHE A 15 15.38 3.47 9.93
N GLU A 16 16.61 4.00 9.83
CA GLU A 16 17.66 3.42 9.01
C GLU A 16 18.04 1.99 9.45
N LYS A 17 17.91 1.65 10.72
CA LYS A 17 18.21 0.32 11.29
C LYS A 17 17.05 -0.67 11.13
N MET A 18 15.84 -0.22 10.82
CA MET A 18 14.71 -1.11 10.61
C MET A 18 14.93 -1.98 9.36
N ASN A 19 14.49 -3.23 9.40
CA ASN A 19 14.38 -4.06 8.21
C ASN A 19 13.27 -3.56 7.27
N GLU A 20 13.17 -4.12 6.05
CA GLU A 20 12.18 -3.68 5.06
C GLU A 20 10.73 -3.86 5.54
N HIS A 21 10.42 -4.95 6.23
CA HIS A 21 9.09 -5.19 6.79
C HIS A 21 8.69 -4.10 7.80
N ASP A 22 9.57 -3.80 8.74
CA ASP A 22 9.29 -2.82 9.80
C ASP A 22 9.17 -1.41 9.22
N LYS A 23 9.98 -1.05 8.22
CA LYS A 23 9.84 0.20 7.46
C LYS A 23 8.50 0.28 6.74
N PHE A 24 8.08 -0.80 6.09
CA PHE A 24 6.79 -0.88 5.41
C PHE A 24 5.63 -0.64 6.39
N VAL A 25 5.63 -1.36 7.51
CA VAL A 25 4.62 -1.21 8.56
C VAL A 25 4.60 0.21 9.14
N TYR A 26 5.78 0.75 9.47
CA TYR A 26 5.91 2.10 9.99
C TYR A 26 5.29 3.14 9.05
N PHE A 27 5.60 3.06 7.74
CA PHE A 27 5.06 3.99 6.75
C PHE A 27 3.56 3.81 6.49
N LEU A 28 3.05 2.59 6.58
CA LEU A 28 1.60 2.36 6.56
C LEU A 28 0.92 3.07 7.75
N LEU A 29 1.48 2.92 8.96
CA LEU A 29 0.93 3.52 10.17
C LEU A 29 0.98 5.04 10.17
N LEU A 30 2.01 5.64 9.56
CA LEU A 30 2.10 7.10 9.39
C LEU A 30 0.94 7.69 8.58
N GLN A 31 0.25 6.89 7.78
CA GLN A 31 -0.90 7.32 6.99
C GLN A 31 -2.22 7.28 7.77
N PHE A 32 -2.20 6.83 9.04
CA PHE A 32 -3.41 6.82 9.87
C PHE A 32 -4.05 8.20 9.94
N GLY A 33 -5.35 8.28 9.64
CA GLY A 33 -6.11 9.53 9.62
C GLY A 33 -5.94 10.37 8.35
N SER A 34 -5.05 9.99 7.42
CA SER A 34 -4.92 10.69 6.13
C SER A 34 -6.21 10.58 5.33
N PRO A 35 -6.72 11.69 4.76
CA PRO A 35 -7.88 11.66 3.89
C PRO A 35 -7.71 10.69 2.72
N TYR A 36 -8.80 10.03 2.34
CA TYR A 36 -8.81 9.23 1.13
C TYR A 36 -8.96 10.14 -0.10
N GLY A 37 -8.12 9.94 -1.10
CA GLY A 37 -8.20 10.63 -2.39
C GLY A 37 -7.99 9.64 -3.52
N TRP A 38 -8.98 9.50 -4.41
CA TRP A 38 -8.89 8.61 -5.56
C TRP A 38 -7.70 8.98 -6.46
N GLY A 39 -6.81 8.01 -6.73
CA GLY A 39 -5.61 8.21 -7.52
C GLY A 39 -4.47 8.93 -6.79
N ALA A 40 -4.67 9.34 -5.54
CA ALA A 40 -3.64 10.04 -4.76
C ALA A 40 -2.62 9.04 -4.17
N GLU A 41 -1.38 9.51 -4.05
CA GLU A 41 -0.26 8.79 -3.46
C GLU A 41 0.76 9.74 -2.85
N ASN A 42 0.33 10.61 -2.01
CA ASN A 42 1.23 11.48 -1.25
C ASN A 42 1.02 11.28 0.26
N PRO A 43 1.95 11.74 1.12
CA PRO A 43 1.84 11.51 2.56
C PRO A 43 0.61 12.12 3.23
N ILE A 44 -0.06 13.06 2.57
CA ILE A 44 -1.23 13.79 3.12
C ILE A 44 -2.53 13.11 2.68
N THR A 45 -2.55 12.53 1.47
CA THR A 45 -3.74 11.94 0.85
C THR A 45 -3.34 10.73 0.02
N SER A 46 -4.02 9.61 0.18
CA SER A 46 -3.74 8.40 -0.61
C SER A 46 -5.00 7.60 -0.91
N ASP A 47 -5.01 6.92 -2.05
CA ASP A 47 -5.94 5.81 -2.27
C ASP A 47 -5.37 4.50 -1.70
N CYS A 48 -6.12 3.41 -1.81
CA CYS A 48 -5.71 2.11 -1.27
C CYS A 48 -4.38 1.60 -1.85
N SER A 49 -4.18 1.72 -3.16
CA SER A 49 -2.94 1.31 -3.83
C SER A 49 -1.80 2.31 -3.63
N GLY A 50 -2.10 3.60 -3.60
CA GLY A 50 -1.14 4.66 -3.32
C GLY A 50 -0.50 4.51 -1.94
N ALA A 51 -1.31 4.22 -0.92
CA ALA A 51 -0.85 3.97 0.44
C ALA A 51 0.19 2.83 0.48
N VAL A 52 -0.10 1.72 -0.21
CA VAL A 52 0.82 0.57 -0.27
C VAL A 52 2.06 0.87 -1.11
N CYS A 53 1.92 1.55 -2.26
CA CYS A 53 3.06 1.95 -3.09
C CYS A 53 4.04 2.85 -2.35
N MET A 54 3.54 3.82 -1.57
CA MET A 54 4.37 4.70 -0.75
C MET A 54 5.11 3.93 0.36
N ALA A 55 4.41 3.02 1.05
CA ALA A 55 5.04 2.19 2.07
C ALA A 55 6.11 1.26 1.47
N LEU A 56 5.88 0.71 0.28
CA LEU A 56 6.89 -0.07 -0.46
C LEU A 56 8.10 0.79 -0.83
N TYR A 57 7.90 2.01 -1.33
CA TYR A 57 8.99 2.92 -1.65
C TYR A 57 9.85 3.24 -0.42
N ALA A 58 9.22 3.58 0.69
CA ALA A 58 9.92 3.87 1.94
C ALA A 58 10.71 2.66 2.48
N ALA A 59 10.16 1.46 2.32
CA ALA A 59 10.80 0.23 2.78
C ALA A 59 11.98 -0.20 1.90
N THR A 60 11.84 -0.04 0.59
CA THR A 60 12.70 -0.71 -0.39
C THR A 60 13.53 0.24 -1.25
N GLY A 61 13.21 1.53 -1.27
CA GLY A 61 13.78 2.51 -2.18
C GLY A 61 13.32 2.37 -3.65
N LEU A 62 12.41 1.43 -3.94
CA LEU A 62 11.93 1.16 -5.30
C LEU A 62 10.61 1.90 -5.56
N LEU A 63 10.67 2.87 -6.45
CA LEU A 63 9.53 3.69 -6.81
C LEU A 63 8.64 2.97 -7.82
N ILE A 64 7.41 2.70 -7.41
CA ILE A 64 6.34 2.22 -8.29
C ILE A 64 5.05 2.99 -7.99
N ARG A 65 4.21 3.16 -9.00
CA ARG A 65 2.82 3.57 -8.84
C ARG A 65 1.96 2.76 -9.80
N THR A 66 1.08 1.96 -9.21
CA THR A 66 0.21 1.08 -9.99
C THR A 66 -1.11 0.81 -9.27
N THR A 67 -2.03 0.12 -9.93
CA THR A 67 -3.34 -0.23 -9.37
C THR A 67 -3.26 -1.38 -8.38
N ALA A 68 -4.31 -1.55 -7.56
CA ALA A 68 -4.46 -2.72 -6.69
C ALA A 68 -4.41 -4.04 -7.47
N ASP A 69 -4.98 -4.08 -8.68
CA ASP A 69 -4.98 -5.26 -9.54
C ASP A 69 -3.57 -5.62 -10.05
N ASP A 70 -2.81 -4.62 -10.50
CA ASP A 70 -1.41 -4.84 -10.89
C ASP A 70 -0.52 -5.25 -9.71
N LEU A 71 -0.72 -4.64 -8.53
CA LEU A 71 0.00 -5.05 -7.33
C LEU A 71 -0.25 -6.53 -7.01
N LEU A 72 -1.49 -6.99 -7.10
CA LEU A 72 -1.83 -8.40 -6.90
C LEU A 72 -1.16 -9.31 -7.94
N LYS A 73 -1.24 -8.95 -9.22
CA LYS A 73 -0.81 -9.81 -10.33
C LYS A 73 0.70 -9.82 -10.56
N ARG A 74 1.37 -8.73 -10.21
CA ARG A 74 2.76 -8.48 -10.64
C ARG A 74 3.75 -8.26 -9.49
N VAL A 75 3.29 -7.96 -8.28
CA VAL A 75 4.17 -7.58 -7.16
C VAL A 75 3.99 -8.47 -5.95
N PHE A 76 2.76 -8.67 -5.52
CA PHE A 76 2.42 -9.53 -4.39
C PHE A 76 2.02 -10.94 -4.88
N THR A 77 2.98 -11.67 -5.41
CA THR A 77 2.72 -12.96 -6.07
C THR A 77 2.96 -14.18 -5.16
N LYS A 78 3.61 -14.00 -4.00
CA LYS A 78 3.89 -15.11 -3.08
C LYS A 78 2.63 -15.55 -2.34
N PRO A 79 2.18 -16.81 -2.52
CA PRO A 79 1.10 -17.37 -1.69
C PRO A 79 1.61 -17.68 -0.29
N ASN A 80 0.70 -17.69 0.70
CA ASN A 80 0.97 -18.11 2.09
C ASN A 80 2.20 -17.43 2.73
N PRO A 81 2.27 -16.07 2.72
CA PRO A 81 3.40 -15.36 3.29
C PRO A 81 3.47 -15.55 4.81
N GLN A 82 4.70 -15.58 5.33
CA GLN A 82 4.97 -15.76 6.74
C GLN A 82 4.93 -14.43 7.51
N ALA A 83 4.86 -14.52 8.85
CA ALA A 83 5.05 -13.36 9.71
C ALA A 83 6.46 -12.76 9.49
N GLY A 84 6.55 -11.42 9.49
CA GLY A 84 7.80 -10.71 9.22
C GLY A 84 8.10 -10.47 7.74
N GLU A 85 7.31 -11.04 6.81
CA GLU A 85 7.36 -10.66 5.40
C GLU A 85 6.42 -9.47 5.12
N ILE A 86 6.74 -8.66 4.12
CA ILE A 86 5.82 -7.62 3.62
C ILE A 86 4.62 -8.30 2.99
N ARG A 87 3.43 -8.00 3.51
CA ARG A 87 2.17 -8.65 3.15
C ARG A 87 1.08 -7.64 2.88
N ALA A 88 0.17 -8.01 1.98
CA ALA A 88 -1.04 -7.25 1.72
C ALA A 88 -2.25 -8.17 1.56
N ILE A 89 -3.42 -7.62 1.80
CA ILE A 89 -4.72 -8.25 1.56
C ILE A 89 -5.39 -7.58 0.37
N PHE A 90 -5.98 -8.39 -0.48
CA PHE A 90 -6.59 -7.99 -1.75
C PHE A 90 -8.04 -8.43 -1.81
N PHE A 91 -8.88 -7.60 -2.41
CA PHE A 91 -10.30 -7.82 -2.57
C PHE A 91 -10.65 -7.84 -4.06
N THR A 92 -10.93 -9.04 -4.59
CA THR A 92 -11.23 -9.26 -6.01
C THR A 92 -12.71 -9.53 -6.23
N THR A 93 -13.27 -9.01 -7.31
CA THR A 93 -14.69 -9.19 -7.65
C THR A 93 -14.99 -10.64 -8.02
N LYS A 94 -16.01 -11.26 -7.43
CA LYS A 94 -16.48 -12.61 -7.81
C LYS A 94 -17.24 -12.62 -9.12
N LYS A 95 -17.94 -11.52 -9.43
CA LYS A 95 -18.78 -11.33 -10.60
C LYS A 95 -18.55 -9.93 -11.14
N GLU A 96 -18.91 -9.70 -12.39
CA GLU A 96 -18.98 -8.35 -12.90
C GLU A 96 -19.88 -7.49 -11.99
N LYS A 97 -19.41 -6.32 -11.63
CA LYS A 97 -20.16 -5.38 -10.79
C LYS A 97 -19.83 -3.93 -11.15
N LYS A 98 -20.73 -3.04 -10.84
CA LYS A 98 -20.50 -1.59 -10.92
C LYS A 98 -19.60 -1.15 -9.77
N HIS A 99 -18.52 -0.43 -10.09
CA HIS A 99 -17.63 0.21 -9.13
C HIS A 99 -17.48 1.69 -9.52
N GLY A 100 -18.07 2.58 -8.74
CA GLY A 100 -18.27 3.97 -9.17
C GLY A 100 -19.11 4.02 -10.45
N ASP A 101 -18.59 4.69 -11.48
CA ASP A 101 -19.25 4.83 -12.78
C ASP A 101 -18.83 3.77 -13.81
N ARG A 102 -18.02 2.79 -13.43
CA ARG A 102 -17.48 1.78 -14.34
C ARG A 102 -17.97 0.38 -13.96
N PHE A 103 -18.09 -0.49 -14.95
CA PHE A 103 -18.25 -1.91 -14.75
C PHE A 103 -16.85 -2.55 -14.63
N VAL A 104 -16.69 -3.41 -13.63
CA VAL A 104 -15.46 -4.13 -13.35
C VAL A 104 -15.75 -5.62 -13.54
N ALA A 105 -14.96 -6.27 -14.38
CA ALA A 105 -15.11 -7.70 -14.65
C ALA A 105 -14.80 -8.56 -13.40
N ALA A 106 -15.28 -9.79 -13.41
CA ALA A 106 -14.91 -10.77 -12.38
C ALA A 106 -13.38 -10.99 -12.32
N GLY A 107 -12.86 -11.23 -11.12
CA GLY A 107 -11.44 -11.49 -10.87
C GLY A 107 -10.55 -10.23 -10.82
N ILE A 108 -11.10 -9.04 -11.02
CA ILE A 108 -10.33 -7.79 -10.91
C ILE A 108 -10.24 -7.37 -9.44
N CYS A 109 -9.03 -7.02 -9.01
CA CYS A 109 -8.80 -6.48 -7.69
C CYS A 109 -9.19 -4.99 -7.64
N THR A 110 -10.19 -4.68 -6.83
CA THR A 110 -10.72 -3.32 -6.68
C THR A 110 -10.22 -2.61 -5.43
N HIS A 111 -9.64 -3.35 -4.48
CA HIS A 111 -9.15 -2.77 -3.24
C HIS A 111 -7.99 -3.58 -2.66
N ILE A 112 -7.07 -2.88 -1.97
CA ILE A 112 -5.92 -3.45 -1.27
C ILE A 112 -5.76 -2.77 0.08
N ALA A 113 -5.26 -3.51 1.07
CA ALA A 113 -4.77 -2.94 2.33
C ALA A 113 -3.44 -3.59 2.74
N GLY A 114 -2.55 -2.81 3.33
CA GLY A 114 -1.30 -3.33 3.87
C GLY A 114 -1.53 -4.05 5.20
N ILE A 115 -0.89 -5.21 5.39
CA ILE A 115 -0.93 -5.94 6.67
C ILE A 115 0.14 -5.37 7.58
N VAL A 116 -0.28 -4.85 8.74
CA VAL A 116 0.58 -4.28 9.77
C VAL A 116 1.09 -5.38 10.68
N GLU A 117 0.19 -6.22 11.14
CA GLU A 117 0.45 -7.34 12.03
C GLU A 117 -0.60 -8.43 11.82
N ASN A 118 -0.45 -9.58 12.48
CA ASN A 118 -1.43 -10.66 12.39
C ASN A 118 -2.82 -10.18 12.83
N GLY A 119 -3.76 -10.21 11.89
CA GLY A 119 -5.13 -9.77 12.12
C GLY A 119 -5.37 -8.27 12.02
N ILE A 120 -4.34 -7.44 11.77
CA ILE A 120 -4.42 -5.98 11.70
C ILE A 120 -3.95 -5.48 10.33
N ILE A 121 -4.74 -4.60 9.72
CA ILE A 121 -4.43 -3.96 8.44
C ILE A 121 -4.52 -2.44 8.54
N MET A 122 -3.72 -1.76 7.72
CA MET A 122 -3.94 -0.35 7.39
C MET A 122 -4.79 -0.29 6.12
N ASN A 123 -6.00 0.19 6.27
CA ASN A 123 -7.01 0.27 5.22
C ASN A 123 -7.24 1.73 4.82
N SER A 124 -6.69 2.16 3.67
CA SER A 124 -7.01 3.45 3.08
C SER A 124 -8.29 3.34 2.26
N GLN A 125 -9.37 3.84 2.81
CA GLN A 125 -10.73 3.83 2.25
C GLN A 125 -11.48 5.07 2.75
N GLU A 126 -12.43 5.56 1.96
CA GLU A 126 -13.23 6.72 2.36
C GLU A 126 -13.82 6.60 3.76
N PRO A 127 -13.83 7.67 4.53
CA PRO A 127 -13.29 9.01 4.21
C PRO A 127 -11.79 9.20 4.51
N PHE A 128 -11.14 8.26 5.21
CA PHE A 128 -9.73 8.34 5.60
C PHE A 128 -9.13 6.98 5.94
N ALA A 129 -7.80 6.90 5.93
CA ALA A 129 -7.04 5.71 6.27
C ALA A 129 -7.21 5.32 7.75
N LYS A 130 -7.46 4.03 8.03
CA LYS A 130 -7.74 3.49 9.36
C LYS A 130 -7.01 2.19 9.61
N VAL A 131 -6.62 1.98 10.84
CA VAL A 131 -6.26 0.64 11.34
C VAL A 131 -7.53 -0.15 11.60
N ARG A 132 -7.63 -1.35 11.03
CA ARG A 132 -8.83 -2.19 11.09
C ARG A 132 -8.47 -3.65 11.36
N ASN A 133 -9.41 -4.38 11.92
CA ASN A 133 -9.31 -5.84 12.02
C ASN A 133 -9.54 -6.47 10.65
N ILE A 134 -8.65 -7.38 10.25
CA ILE A 134 -8.70 -8.08 8.95
C ILE A 134 -9.99 -8.87 8.75
N THR A 135 -10.49 -9.52 9.82
CA THR A 135 -11.70 -10.35 9.77
C THR A 135 -12.95 -9.51 9.53
N GLU A 136 -13.05 -8.35 10.18
CA GLU A 136 -14.16 -7.42 9.99
C GLU A 136 -14.21 -6.91 8.56
N VAL A 137 -13.08 -6.42 8.04
CA VAL A 137 -12.99 -5.86 6.68
C VAL A 137 -13.25 -6.96 5.66
N SER A 138 -12.64 -8.14 5.83
CA SER A 138 -12.87 -9.29 4.95
C SER A 138 -14.33 -9.69 4.88
N SER A 139 -15.01 -9.76 6.02
CA SER A 139 -16.44 -10.09 6.09
C SER A 139 -17.33 -9.07 5.36
N CYS A 140 -16.98 -7.78 5.44
CA CYS A 140 -17.69 -6.73 4.69
C CYS A 140 -17.53 -6.95 3.17
N PHE A 141 -16.31 -7.08 2.68
CA PHE A 141 -16.04 -7.26 1.26
C PHE A 141 -16.62 -8.58 0.71
N GLN A 142 -16.59 -9.66 1.50
CA GLN A 142 -17.18 -10.94 1.11
C GLN A 142 -18.70 -10.83 0.92
N ARG A 143 -19.40 -10.11 1.81
CA ARG A 143 -20.84 -9.82 1.68
C ARG A 143 -21.15 -8.97 0.44
N GLU A 144 -20.22 -8.12 0.03
CA GLU A 144 -20.31 -7.31 -1.18
C GLU A 144 -19.88 -8.06 -2.45
N GLY A 145 -19.62 -9.36 -2.36
CA GLY A 145 -19.30 -10.20 -3.53
C GLY A 145 -17.85 -10.17 -3.97
N HIS A 146 -16.91 -10.01 -3.02
CA HIS A 146 -15.48 -10.14 -3.28
C HIS A 146 -14.90 -11.45 -2.74
N ASP A 147 -13.85 -11.94 -3.38
CA ASP A 147 -12.91 -12.89 -2.80
C ASP A 147 -11.82 -12.11 -2.06
N VAL A 148 -11.25 -12.76 -1.04
CA VAL A 148 -10.23 -12.19 -0.19
C VAL A 148 -8.95 -13.01 -0.33
N LEU A 149 -7.86 -12.36 -0.68
CA LEU A 149 -6.56 -12.99 -0.92
C LEU A 149 -5.49 -12.30 -0.09
N VAL A 150 -4.71 -13.06 0.67
CA VAL A 150 -3.48 -12.57 1.32
C VAL A 150 -2.28 -13.01 0.48
N ARG A 151 -1.39 -12.06 0.19
CA ARG A 151 -0.19 -12.29 -0.62
C ARG A 151 1.02 -11.60 -0.01
N GLY A 152 2.18 -12.23 -0.19
CA GLY A 152 3.48 -11.69 0.18
C GLY A 152 4.16 -10.99 -0.99
N LEU A 153 5.01 -10.04 -0.68
CA LEU A 153 5.83 -9.33 -1.64
C LEU A 153 6.81 -10.28 -2.35
N ASP A 154 6.83 -10.23 -3.67
CA ASP A 154 7.92 -10.75 -4.48
C ASP A 154 8.90 -9.61 -4.80
N ARG A 155 10.05 -9.63 -4.13
CA ARG A 155 11.05 -8.56 -4.27
C ARG A 155 11.57 -8.44 -5.70
N SER A 156 11.81 -9.56 -6.38
CA SER A 156 12.32 -9.58 -7.76
C SER A 156 11.30 -9.01 -8.75
N ALA A 157 10.03 -9.31 -8.53
CA ALA A 157 8.94 -8.77 -9.32
C ALA A 157 8.76 -7.25 -9.11
N LEU A 158 8.92 -6.76 -7.88
CA LEU A 158 8.93 -5.34 -7.56
C LEU A 158 10.07 -4.62 -8.27
N GLU A 159 11.29 -5.15 -8.22
CA GLU A 159 12.46 -4.59 -8.90
C GLU A 159 12.28 -4.53 -10.41
N LYS A 160 11.69 -5.56 -11.00
CA LYS A 160 11.36 -5.58 -12.43
C LYS A 160 10.37 -4.46 -12.78
N LEU A 161 9.28 -4.32 -12.02
CA LEU A 161 8.28 -3.28 -12.25
C LEU A 161 8.87 -1.88 -12.10
N ALA A 162 9.69 -1.65 -11.09
CA ALA A 162 10.37 -0.37 -10.87
C ALA A 162 11.29 0.01 -12.05
N ARG A 163 12.02 -0.96 -12.63
CA ARG A 163 12.84 -0.74 -13.82
C ARG A 163 12.05 -0.45 -15.09
N GLU A 164 10.83 -0.98 -15.20
CA GLU A 164 9.95 -0.68 -16.32
C GLU A 164 9.51 0.79 -16.35
N GLY A 165 9.57 1.49 -15.23
CA GLY A 165 9.20 2.91 -15.10
C GLY A 165 7.75 3.23 -15.45
N LYS A 166 6.88 2.21 -15.50
CA LYS A 166 5.47 2.38 -15.87
C LYS A 166 4.67 2.85 -14.66
N THR A 167 4.25 4.09 -14.71
CA THR A 167 3.26 4.67 -13.81
C THR A 167 1.88 4.65 -14.49
N VAL A 168 0.86 4.16 -13.79
CA VAL A 168 -0.49 3.98 -14.37
C VAL A 168 -1.31 5.27 -14.41
N TYR A 169 -1.00 6.20 -13.55
CA TYR A 169 -1.67 7.50 -13.50
C TYR A 169 -0.61 8.57 -13.71
N GLY A 170 -0.74 9.46 -14.64
CA GLY A 170 0.17 10.56 -15.01
C GLY A 170 0.86 11.32 -13.87
N LEU A 171 1.47 10.58 -12.98
CA LEU A 171 2.03 10.92 -11.67
C LEU A 171 3.40 11.55 -11.72
N ASP A 172 3.91 11.80 -12.91
CA ASP A 172 5.18 12.50 -13.11
C ASP A 172 5.23 13.86 -12.41
N THR A 173 4.08 14.40 -12.01
CA THR A 173 4.04 15.76 -11.50
C THR A 173 3.99 15.87 -9.98
N GLU A 174 3.19 15.08 -9.27
CA GLU A 174 3.05 15.25 -7.81
C GLU A 174 4.00 14.38 -7.00
N PHE A 175 4.14 13.11 -7.36
CA PHE A 175 5.03 12.21 -6.65
C PHE A 175 6.50 12.63 -6.81
N ASN A 176 6.91 13.02 -8.02
CA ASN A 176 8.24 13.56 -8.27
C ASN A 176 8.51 14.89 -7.54
N ARG A 177 7.49 15.69 -7.25
CA ARG A 177 7.64 16.92 -6.44
C ARG A 177 7.96 16.63 -4.98
N PHE A 178 7.45 15.56 -4.40
CA PHE A 178 7.71 15.21 -3.00
C PHE A 178 9.04 14.47 -2.80
N PHE A 179 9.47 13.68 -3.79
CA PHE A 179 10.65 12.83 -3.68
C PHE A 179 11.84 13.23 -4.55
N SER A 180 11.72 14.26 -5.38
CA SER A 180 12.83 14.80 -6.17
C SER A 180 13.74 15.78 -5.42
N VAL A 181 13.72 15.76 -4.10
CA VAL A 181 14.69 16.51 -3.27
C VAL A 181 15.97 15.69 -3.18
N GLY A 182 16.85 15.86 -4.14
CA GLY A 182 18.19 15.29 -4.09
C GLY A 182 18.70 14.78 -5.43
N LYS A 183 18.77 15.65 -6.42
CA LYS A 183 19.76 15.54 -7.51
C LYS A 183 20.68 16.73 -7.45
#